data_e289babf3cb75609ce2933be752947d9
#
_entry.id   e289babf3cb75609ce2933be752947d9
#
_cell.length_a   1.000
_cell.length_b   1.000
_cell.length_c   1.000
_cell.angle_alpha   90.00
_cell.angle_beta   90.00
_cell.angle_gamma   90.00
#
_symmetry.space_group_name_H-M   'P 1'
#
loop_
_entity.id
_entity.type
_entity.pdbx_description
1 polymer ?
#
loop_
_entity_poly.entity_id
_entity_poly.type
_entity_poly.pdbx_seq_one_letter_code
_entity_poly.pdbx_strand_id
1 'polypeptide(L)'
;MSEKLSSRHRETLTRLLSHPASGNVEWREVKALLESVGAASEERNGALKVTLGGETRVLPRPHGKDIGAQMIVDLRRMLTRAGFSADP
;
A
#
# COMPACT_ATOMS: atom_id res chain seq x y z
N MET A 1 5.81 6.10 20.32
CA MET A 1 5.01 4.94 20.23
C MET A 1 4.50 4.68 18.84
N SER A 2 4.70 3.52 18.37
CA SER A 2 4.28 3.23 17.02
C SER A 2 2.77 3.10 16.96
N GLU A 3 2.22 3.47 15.84
CA GLU A 3 0.81 3.29 15.61
C GLU A 3 0.48 1.84 15.54
N LYS A 4 -0.68 1.55 16.04
CA LYS A 4 -1.20 0.23 15.89
C LYS A 4 -2.04 0.19 14.65
N LEU A 5 -1.65 -0.64 13.74
CA LEU A 5 -2.45 -0.86 12.56
C LEU A 5 -3.67 -1.70 12.97
N SER A 6 -4.81 -1.39 12.39
CA SER A 6 -5.97 -2.23 12.59
C SER A 6 -5.67 -3.61 12.02
N SER A 7 -6.45 -4.59 12.44
CA SER A 7 -6.27 -5.94 11.90
C SER A 7 -6.38 -5.97 10.39
N ARG A 8 -7.29 -5.18 9.86
CA ARG A 8 -7.48 -5.10 8.42
C ARG A 8 -6.26 -4.53 7.70
N HIS A 9 -5.70 -3.46 8.24
CA HIS A 9 -4.52 -2.85 7.64
C HIS A 9 -3.32 -3.78 7.72
N ARG A 10 -3.17 -4.46 8.85
CA ARG A 10 -2.10 -5.41 9.02
C ARG A 10 -2.20 -6.55 8.03
N GLU A 11 -3.42 -7.01 7.78
CA GLU A 11 -3.65 -8.06 6.82
C GLU A 11 -3.30 -7.61 5.41
N THR A 12 -3.71 -6.40 5.05
CA THR A 12 -3.37 -5.85 3.75
C THR A 12 -1.86 -5.74 3.59
N LEU A 13 -1.19 -5.23 4.61
CA LEU A 13 0.25 -5.10 4.58
C LEU A 13 0.93 -6.45 4.40
N THR A 14 0.46 -7.45 5.13
CA THR A 14 1.02 -8.79 5.02
C THR A 14 0.87 -9.34 3.60
N ARG A 15 -0.28 -9.13 3.01
CA ARG A 15 -0.49 -9.60 1.63
C ARG A 15 0.45 -8.92 0.65
N LEU A 16 0.65 -7.61 0.83
CA LEU A 16 1.52 -6.86 -0.08
C LEU A 16 2.97 -7.28 0.06
N LEU A 17 3.39 -7.61 1.27
CA LEU A 17 4.78 -7.97 1.51
C LEU A 17 5.07 -9.45 1.34
N SER A 18 4.05 -10.27 1.22
CA SER A 18 4.23 -11.70 0.99
C SER A 18 4.80 -11.97 -0.39
N HIS A 19 5.56 -13.03 -0.50
CA HIS A 19 6.18 -13.39 -1.76
C HIS A 19 6.02 -14.89 -2.01
N PRO A 20 5.18 -15.29 -2.97
CA PRO A 20 4.34 -14.42 -3.81
C PRO A 20 3.19 -13.84 -3.02
N ALA A 21 2.64 -12.75 -3.52
CA ALA A 21 1.50 -12.13 -2.89
C ALA A 21 0.34 -13.13 -2.85
N SER A 22 -0.32 -13.18 -1.71
CA SER A 22 -1.37 -14.15 -1.54
C SER A 22 -2.72 -13.47 -1.64
N GLY A 23 -3.55 -13.95 -2.54
CA GLY A 23 -4.88 -13.40 -2.74
C GLY A 23 -4.87 -12.09 -3.49
N ASN A 24 -6.05 -11.56 -3.70
CA ASN A 24 -6.21 -10.28 -4.37
C ASN A 24 -6.20 -9.16 -3.36
N VAL A 25 -5.61 -8.04 -3.73
CA VAL A 25 -5.59 -6.86 -2.89
C VAL A 25 -6.38 -5.78 -3.62
N GLU A 26 -7.35 -5.20 -2.96
CA GLU A 26 -8.20 -4.21 -3.57
C GLU A 26 -7.61 -2.82 -3.42
N TRP A 27 -7.90 -1.99 -4.41
CA TRP A 27 -7.43 -0.61 -4.43
C TRP A 27 -7.85 0.15 -3.17
N ARG A 28 -9.08 -0.05 -2.71
CA ARG A 28 -9.54 0.65 -1.52
C ARG A 28 -8.80 0.22 -0.27
N GLU A 29 -8.37 -1.04 -0.23
CA GLU A 29 -7.58 -1.52 0.90
C GLU A 29 -6.21 -0.86 0.91
N VAL A 30 -5.62 -0.71 -0.28
CA VAL A 30 -4.34 -0.04 -0.41
C VAL A 30 -4.45 1.41 0.01
N LYS A 31 -5.49 2.11 -0.44
CA LYS A 31 -5.67 3.51 -0.06
C LYS A 31 -5.78 3.65 1.46
N ALA A 32 -6.58 2.81 2.07
CA ALA A 32 -6.78 2.89 3.52
C ALA A 32 -5.48 2.62 4.27
N LEU A 33 -4.73 1.63 3.81
CA LEU A 33 -3.46 1.32 4.45
C LEU A 33 -2.48 2.48 4.33
N LEU A 34 -2.35 3.04 3.14
CA LEU A 34 -1.40 4.11 2.91
C LEU A 34 -1.77 5.38 3.67
N GLU A 35 -3.05 5.64 3.82
CA GLU A 35 -3.49 6.75 4.65
C GLU A 35 -3.14 6.54 6.10
N SER A 36 -3.10 5.29 6.51
CA SER A 36 -2.79 4.95 7.89
C SER A 36 -1.30 5.06 8.20
N VAL A 37 -0.44 4.66 7.27
CA VAL A 37 1.00 4.58 7.53
C VAL A 37 1.76 5.79 7.00
N GLY A 38 1.14 6.61 6.19
CA GLY A 38 1.80 7.78 5.63
C GLY A 38 0.78 8.82 5.23
N ALA A 39 1.11 9.62 4.24
CA ALA A 39 0.20 10.62 3.71
C ALA A 39 -0.25 10.16 2.32
N ALA A 40 -1.54 10.18 2.08
CA ALA A 40 -2.07 9.77 0.80
C ALA A 40 -3.24 10.67 0.44
N SER A 41 -3.25 11.13 -0.81
CA SER A 41 -4.36 11.96 -1.28
C SER A 41 -4.71 11.56 -2.70
N GLU A 42 -5.98 11.62 -3.00
CA GLU A 42 -6.48 11.23 -4.30
C GLU A 42 -6.40 12.39 -5.26
N GLU A 43 -5.85 12.13 -6.45
CA GLU A 43 -5.75 13.14 -7.48
C GLU A 43 -7.05 13.19 -8.28
N ARG A 44 -7.16 14.22 -9.12
CA ARG A 44 -8.36 14.41 -9.93
C ARG A 44 -8.68 13.21 -10.81
N ASN A 45 -7.65 12.60 -11.36
CA ASN A 45 -7.84 11.47 -12.27
C ASN A 45 -7.99 10.16 -11.55
N GLY A 46 -8.10 10.19 -10.22
CA GLY A 46 -8.26 8.98 -9.43
C GLY A 46 -6.96 8.34 -8.99
N ALA A 47 -5.82 8.84 -9.46
CA ALA A 47 -4.55 8.34 -8.99
C ALA A 47 -4.33 8.72 -7.53
N LEU A 48 -3.46 8.03 -6.85
CA LEU A 48 -3.20 8.27 -5.45
C LEU A 48 -1.78 8.80 -5.27
N LYS A 49 -1.66 9.99 -4.72
CA LYS A 49 -0.35 10.54 -4.40
C LYS A 49 -0.01 10.15 -2.98
N VAL A 50 1.08 9.44 -2.83
CA VAL A 50 1.48 8.85 -1.55
C VAL A 50 2.85 9.36 -1.14
N THR A 51 2.95 9.79 0.10
CA THR A 51 4.25 10.11 0.70
C THR A 51 4.47 9.15 1.85
N LEU A 52 5.56 8.41 1.78
CA LEU A 52 5.83 7.37 2.74
C LEU A 52 7.33 7.28 2.92
N GLY A 53 7.78 7.43 4.17
CA GLY A 53 9.20 7.32 4.47
C GLY A 53 10.05 8.33 3.74
N GLY A 54 9.51 9.52 3.49
CA GLY A 54 10.27 10.56 2.79
C GLY A 54 10.24 10.46 1.28
N GLU A 55 9.56 9.46 0.75
CA GLU A 55 9.46 9.25 -0.68
C GLU A 55 8.03 9.53 -1.14
N THR A 56 7.88 10.25 -2.24
CA THR A 56 6.56 10.55 -2.79
C THR A 56 6.41 9.86 -4.13
N ARG A 57 5.29 9.19 -4.32
CA ARG A 57 4.98 8.52 -5.57
C ARG A 57 3.52 8.71 -5.91
N VAL A 58 3.24 8.65 -7.21
CA VAL A 58 1.86 8.69 -7.68
C VAL A 58 1.52 7.31 -8.22
N LEU A 59 0.48 6.72 -7.67
CA LEU A 59 0.04 5.39 -8.08
C LEU A 59 -1.18 5.53 -8.95
N PRO A 60 -1.14 5.00 -10.19
CA PRO A 60 -2.28 5.14 -11.08
C PRO A 60 -3.44 4.27 -10.60
N ARG A 61 -4.64 4.78 -10.80
CA ARG A 61 -5.81 4.03 -10.43
C ARG A 61 -5.95 2.79 -11.32
N PRO A 62 -6.16 1.61 -10.75
CA PRO A 62 -6.35 0.42 -11.57
C PRO A 62 -7.70 0.45 -12.27
N HIS A 63 -7.84 -0.33 -13.32
CA HIS A 63 -9.08 -0.39 -14.08
C HIS A 63 -10.20 -1.09 -13.32
N GLY A 64 -9.86 -2.09 -12.53
CA GLY A 64 -10.83 -2.78 -11.72
C GLY A 64 -10.65 -2.45 -10.28
N LYS A 65 -11.24 -3.24 -9.40
CA LYS A 65 -11.09 -3.00 -7.98
C LYS A 65 -9.80 -3.59 -7.41
N ASP A 66 -9.21 -4.55 -8.09
CA ASP A 66 -7.98 -5.19 -7.62
C ASP A 66 -6.77 -4.52 -8.25
N ILE A 67 -5.70 -4.41 -7.48
CA ILE A 67 -4.46 -3.87 -8.03
C ILE A 67 -3.73 -4.96 -8.80
N GLY A 68 -2.89 -4.55 -9.75
CA GLY A 68 -2.15 -5.48 -10.57
C GLY A 68 -0.84 -5.88 -9.95
N ALA A 69 -0.18 -6.85 -10.59
CA ALA A 69 1.07 -7.39 -10.08
C ALA A 69 2.17 -6.33 -10.00
N GLN A 70 2.24 -5.44 -10.98
CA GLN A 70 3.27 -4.42 -10.98
C GLN A 70 3.10 -3.46 -9.81
N MET A 71 1.85 -3.12 -9.52
CA MET A 71 1.60 -2.23 -8.39
C MET A 71 1.96 -2.90 -7.07
N ILE A 72 1.73 -4.19 -6.96
CA ILE A 72 2.14 -4.93 -5.77
C ILE A 72 3.65 -4.83 -5.57
N VAL A 73 4.41 -4.99 -6.64
CA VAL A 73 5.87 -4.87 -6.58
C VAL A 73 6.28 -3.46 -6.14
N ASP A 74 5.66 -2.46 -6.75
CA ASP A 74 5.97 -1.07 -6.41
C ASP A 74 5.67 -0.76 -4.96
N LEU A 75 4.52 -1.20 -4.48
CA LEU A 75 4.13 -0.97 -3.10
C LEU A 75 5.04 -1.71 -2.13
N ARG A 76 5.42 -2.92 -2.48
CA ARG A 76 6.33 -3.69 -1.64
C ARG A 76 7.64 -2.95 -1.46
N ARG A 77 8.17 -2.38 -2.53
CA ARG A 77 9.40 -1.62 -2.47
C ARG A 77 9.25 -0.39 -1.59
N MET A 78 8.16 0.36 -1.78
CA MET A 78 7.92 1.55 -0.99
C MET A 78 7.83 1.22 0.49
N LEU A 79 7.06 0.21 0.81
CA LEU A 79 6.84 -0.16 2.20
C LEU A 79 8.13 -0.67 2.83
N THR A 80 8.89 -1.47 2.10
CA THR A 80 10.15 -1.97 2.61
C THR A 80 11.13 -0.85 2.89
N ARG A 81 11.20 0.13 1.99
CA ARG A 81 12.07 1.28 2.19
C ARG A 81 11.65 2.11 3.40
N ALA A 82 10.37 2.12 3.69
CA ALA A 82 9.85 2.87 4.81
C ALA A 82 9.98 2.11 6.13
N GLY A 83 10.52 0.90 6.10
CA GLY A 83 10.78 0.14 7.31
C GLY A 83 9.78 -0.94 7.62
N PHE A 84 8.81 -1.17 6.76
CA PHE A 84 7.83 -2.23 7.00
C PHE A 84 8.35 -3.55 6.48
N SER A 85 8.01 -4.62 7.16
CA SER A 85 8.38 -5.94 6.68
C SER A 85 7.32 -6.94 7.10
N ALA A 86 7.24 -8.04 6.35
CA ALA A 86 6.27 -9.09 6.63
C ALA A 86 6.66 -9.89 7.85
N ASP A 87 7.93 -9.97 8.13
CA ASP A 87 8.42 -10.73 9.26
C ASP A 87 8.59 -9.85 10.47
N PRO A 88 8.17 -10.35 11.61
CA PRO A 88 8.37 -9.60 12.85
C PRO A 88 9.83 -9.43 13.19
#